data_bcd840896251a5b983df923e0f99e6ce
#
_entry.id   bcd840896251a5b983df923e0f99e6ce
#
_cell.length_a   1.000
_cell.length_b   1.000
_cell.length_c   1.000
_cell.angle_alpha   90.00
_cell.angle_beta   90.00
_cell.angle_gamma   90.00
#
_symmetry.space_group_name_H-M   'P 1'
#
loop_
_entity.id
_entity.type
_entity.pdbx_description
1 polymer ?
#
loop_
_entity_poly.entity_id
_entity_poly.type
_entity_poly.pdbx_seq_one_letter_code
_entity_poly.pdbx_strand_id
1 'polypeptide(L)'
;MKNKMKHIATAAALGVVALLASCVSRQVAVEAESRSDSLELVVSAKDSLINAVFADINAISENLALIKSRENLITVAGESEGGRRPVEEIDNDIKAIDRLLRENRAKIESLQRSAAQLRKANLRIDGLEKMIADMNRQLAEKKAEVEQLRESLVRMGDEVKSLTEEVAVRSAEVENLSGEKAVSYTHLRAH
;
A
#
# COMPACT_ATOMS: atom_id res chain seq x y z
N MET A 1 61.10 -63.50 22.38
CA MET A 1 60.53 -62.27 23.01
C MET A 1 60.45 -61.06 22.07
N LYS A 2 61.36 -60.87 21.16
CA LYS A 2 61.42 -59.72 20.20
C LYS A 2 60.20 -59.60 19.25
N ASN A 3 59.64 -60.73 18.80
CA ASN A 3 58.46 -60.69 17.86
C ASN A 3 57.13 -60.27 18.58
N LYS A 4 56.90 -60.74 19.80
CA LYS A 4 55.68 -60.36 20.55
C LYS A 4 55.65 -58.83 20.87
N MET A 5 56.79 -58.24 21.08
CA MET A 5 56.92 -56.82 21.35
C MET A 5 56.66 -55.95 20.11
N LYS A 6 56.99 -56.45 18.92
CA LYS A 6 56.69 -55.77 17.64
C LYS A 6 55.21 -55.80 17.34
N HIS A 7 54.52 -56.92 17.60
CA HIS A 7 53.04 -57.00 17.39
C HIS A 7 52.26 -56.12 18.39
N ILE A 8 52.72 -55.95 19.59
CA ILE A 8 52.10 -55.06 20.58
C ILE A 8 52.29 -53.59 20.16
N ALA A 9 53.46 -53.22 19.68
CA ALA A 9 53.76 -51.85 19.22
C ALA A 9 52.95 -51.50 17.96
N THR A 10 52.75 -52.45 17.01
CA THR A 10 51.92 -52.23 15.80
C THR A 10 50.43 -52.15 16.15
N ALA A 11 49.94 -52.93 17.10
CA ALA A 11 48.55 -52.87 17.53
C ALA A 11 48.24 -51.56 18.25
N ALA A 12 49.17 -51.06 19.06
CA ALA A 12 49.03 -49.76 19.73
C ALA A 12 49.05 -48.57 18.76
N ALA A 13 49.92 -48.63 17.74
CA ALA A 13 49.98 -47.61 16.70
C ALA A 13 48.67 -47.59 15.84
N LEU A 14 48.09 -48.69 15.48
CA LEU A 14 46.83 -48.79 14.79
C LEU A 14 45.66 -48.28 15.62
N GLY A 15 45.64 -48.54 16.92
CA GLY A 15 44.63 -48.02 17.86
C GLY A 15 44.65 -46.49 17.96
N VAL A 16 45.84 -45.90 18.02
CA VAL A 16 45.98 -44.41 18.07
C VAL A 16 45.52 -43.77 16.76
N VAL A 17 45.82 -44.36 15.61
CA VAL A 17 45.37 -43.85 14.30
C VAL A 17 43.83 -43.93 14.19
N ALA A 18 43.21 -45.02 14.67
CA ALA A 18 41.77 -45.16 14.67
C ALA A 18 41.07 -44.12 15.60
N LEU A 19 41.62 -43.79 16.74
CA LEU A 19 41.13 -42.78 17.64
C LEU A 19 41.21 -41.37 17.04
N LEU A 20 42.31 -41.03 16.38
CA LEU A 20 42.53 -39.76 15.72
C LEU A 20 41.58 -39.59 14.50
N ALA A 21 41.33 -40.64 13.72
CA ALA A 21 40.39 -40.62 12.64
C ALA A 21 38.94 -40.43 13.09
N SER A 22 38.56 -40.97 14.25
CA SER A 22 37.25 -40.81 14.84
C SER A 22 36.98 -39.35 15.33
N CYS A 23 37.99 -38.69 15.87
CA CYS A 23 37.85 -37.29 16.31
C CYS A 23 37.70 -36.33 15.09
N VAL A 24 38.49 -36.55 14.03
CA VAL A 24 38.43 -35.72 12.83
C VAL A 24 37.08 -35.89 12.11
N SER A 25 36.55 -37.10 12.00
CA SER A 25 35.26 -37.36 11.36
C SER A 25 34.08 -36.72 12.13
N ARG A 26 34.18 -36.72 13.45
CA ARG A 26 33.15 -36.10 14.31
C ARG A 26 33.15 -34.58 14.20
N GLN A 27 34.33 -33.97 14.12
CA GLN A 27 34.47 -32.53 13.99
C GLN A 27 33.96 -32.03 12.61
N VAL A 28 34.25 -32.78 11.54
CA VAL A 28 33.73 -32.49 10.20
C VAL A 28 32.22 -32.65 10.12
N ALA A 29 31.65 -33.64 10.79
CA ALA A 29 30.19 -33.85 10.84
C ALA A 29 29.49 -32.68 11.59
N VAL A 30 29.99 -32.27 12.75
CA VAL A 30 29.43 -31.13 13.52
C VAL A 30 29.57 -29.83 12.72
N GLU A 31 30.66 -29.61 12.02
CA GLU A 31 30.86 -28.43 11.18
C GLU A 31 29.94 -28.43 9.98
N ALA A 32 29.68 -29.58 9.35
CA ALA A 32 28.73 -29.74 8.26
C ALA A 32 27.28 -29.50 8.71
N GLU A 33 26.90 -30.01 9.88
CA GLU A 33 25.58 -29.79 10.51
C GLU A 33 25.39 -28.31 10.83
N SER A 34 26.34 -27.65 11.46
CA SER A 34 26.29 -26.21 11.75
C SER A 34 26.20 -25.36 10.48
N ARG A 35 26.84 -25.74 9.40
CA ARG A 35 26.72 -25.07 8.09
C ARG A 35 25.34 -25.30 7.48
N SER A 36 24.79 -26.51 7.59
CA SER A 36 23.45 -26.85 7.13
C SER A 36 22.40 -26.00 7.85
N ASP A 37 22.45 -25.93 9.18
CA ASP A 37 21.54 -25.14 10.00
C ASP A 37 21.65 -23.64 9.67
N SER A 38 22.87 -23.16 9.47
CA SER A 38 23.13 -21.77 9.07
C SER A 38 22.57 -21.45 7.67
N LEU A 39 22.67 -22.37 6.73
CA LEU A 39 22.11 -22.23 5.38
C LEU A 39 20.58 -22.27 5.43
N GLU A 40 19.97 -23.13 6.23
CA GLU A 40 18.54 -23.23 6.39
C GLU A 40 17.96 -21.95 6.98
N LEU A 41 18.59 -21.36 7.98
CA LEU A 41 18.21 -20.05 8.54
C LEU A 41 18.29 -18.93 7.51
N VAL A 42 19.32 -18.93 6.66
CA VAL A 42 19.49 -17.93 5.59
C VAL A 42 18.41 -18.10 4.51
N VAL A 43 18.08 -19.34 4.13
CA VAL A 43 17.02 -19.63 3.16
C VAL A 43 15.66 -19.20 3.72
N SER A 44 15.34 -19.60 4.94
CA SER A 44 14.09 -19.21 5.62
C SER A 44 13.94 -17.70 5.75
N ALA A 45 15.01 -16.98 6.09
CA ALA A 45 14.99 -15.52 6.15
C ALA A 45 14.74 -14.87 4.77
N LYS A 46 15.33 -15.43 3.69
CA LYS A 46 15.08 -14.96 2.32
C LYS A 46 13.65 -15.23 1.87
N ASP A 47 13.11 -16.39 2.17
CA ASP A 47 11.73 -16.76 1.84
C ASP A 47 10.73 -15.88 2.57
N SER A 48 10.96 -15.60 3.86
CA SER A 48 10.16 -14.67 4.64
C SER A 48 10.16 -13.26 4.03
N LEU A 49 11.33 -12.79 3.59
CA LEU A 49 11.48 -11.47 2.98
C LEU A 49 10.76 -11.41 1.61
N ILE A 50 10.85 -12.45 0.81
CA ILE A 50 10.14 -12.58 -0.47
C ILE A 50 8.63 -12.58 -0.26
N ASN A 51 8.13 -13.32 0.71
CA ASN A 51 6.72 -13.36 1.05
C ASN A 51 6.20 -11.99 1.52
N ALA A 52 6.97 -11.26 2.31
CA ALA A 52 6.65 -9.90 2.71
C ALA A 52 6.56 -8.95 1.51
N VAL A 53 7.48 -9.08 0.54
CA VAL A 53 7.46 -8.32 -0.72
C VAL A 53 6.17 -8.58 -1.50
N PHE A 54 5.77 -9.84 -1.67
CA PHE A 54 4.51 -10.18 -2.36
C PHE A 54 3.29 -9.66 -1.63
N ALA A 55 3.26 -9.75 -0.30
CA ALA A 55 2.16 -9.22 0.51
C ALA A 55 2.01 -7.70 0.34
N ASP A 56 3.12 -6.95 0.36
CA ASP A 56 3.09 -5.50 0.15
C ASP A 56 2.66 -5.13 -1.28
N ILE A 57 3.14 -5.85 -2.30
CA ILE A 57 2.73 -5.65 -3.71
C ILE A 57 1.22 -5.87 -3.87
N ASN A 58 0.69 -6.96 -3.35
CA ASN A 58 -0.74 -7.27 -3.43
C ASN A 58 -1.57 -6.19 -2.73
N ALA A 59 -1.19 -5.79 -1.52
CA ALA A 59 -1.90 -4.76 -0.78
C ALA A 59 -1.88 -3.39 -1.49
N ILE A 60 -0.76 -3.01 -2.13
CA ILE A 60 -0.69 -1.78 -2.94
C ILE A 60 -1.65 -1.89 -4.14
N SER A 61 -1.68 -3.04 -4.82
CA SER A 61 -2.55 -3.27 -5.97
C SER A 61 -4.04 -3.20 -5.59
N GLU A 62 -4.42 -3.79 -4.47
CA GLU A 62 -5.77 -3.72 -3.92
C GLU A 62 -6.16 -2.28 -3.56
N ASN A 63 -5.28 -1.55 -2.88
CA ASN A 63 -5.50 -0.15 -2.55
C ASN A 63 -5.66 0.72 -3.80
N LEU A 64 -4.87 0.49 -4.86
CA LEU A 64 -5.00 1.22 -6.13
C LEU A 64 -6.34 0.92 -6.83
N ALA A 65 -6.82 -0.32 -6.77
CA ALA A 65 -8.14 -0.68 -7.28
C ALA A 65 -9.28 0.03 -6.51
N LEU A 66 -9.16 0.12 -5.17
CA LEU A 66 -10.11 0.85 -4.32
C LEU A 66 -10.09 2.35 -4.61
N ILE A 67 -8.90 2.94 -4.80
CA ILE A 67 -8.75 4.35 -5.17
C ILE A 67 -9.48 4.61 -6.49
N LYS A 68 -9.20 3.82 -7.52
CA LYS A 68 -9.86 3.94 -8.83
C LYS A 68 -11.39 3.82 -8.74
N SER A 69 -11.88 2.89 -7.93
CA SER A 69 -13.32 2.72 -7.71
C SER A 69 -13.95 3.98 -7.09
N ARG A 70 -13.30 4.59 -6.08
CA ARG A 70 -13.79 5.83 -5.44
C ARG A 70 -13.70 7.04 -6.37
N GLU A 71 -12.63 7.17 -7.14
CA GLU A 71 -12.50 8.21 -8.17
C GLU A 71 -13.63 8.14 -9.18
N ASN A 72 -13.95 6.94 -9.67
CA ASN A 72 -15.08 6.74 -10.59
C ASN A 72 -16.43 7.16 -9.97
N LEU A 73 -16.66 6.86 -8.69
CA LEU A 73 -17.88 7.29 -7.99
C LEU A 73 -17.98 8.81 -7.88
N ILE A 74 -16.86 9.50 -7.69
CA ILE A 74 -16.81 10.97 -7.63
C ILE A 74 -17.10 11.55 -9.03
N THR A 75 -16.47 11.02 -10.07
CA THR A 75 -16.62 11.53 -11.45
C THR A 75 -18.03 11.35 -11.98
N VAL A 76 -18.61 10.16 -11.84
CA VAL A 76 -19.99 9.86 -12.29
C VAL A 76 -21.03 10.71 -11.56
N ALA A 77 -20.79 11.02 -10.28
CA ALA A 77 -21.68 11.90 -9.53
C ALA A 77 -21.67 13.36 -10.01
N GLY A 78 -20.57 13.81 -10.62
CA GLY A 78 -20.46 15.15 -11.20
C GLY A 78 -21.20 15.31 -12.54
N GLU A 79 -21.44 14.23 -13.27
CA GLU A 79 -22.04 14.22 -14.61
C GLU A 79 -23.56 13.96 -14.62
N SER A 80 -24.13 13.52 -13.52
CA SER A 80 -25.56 13.16 -13.45
C SER A 80 -26.44 14.35 -13.14
N GLU A 81 -27.30 14.74 -14.07
CA GLU A 81 -28.33 15.80 -13.91
C GLU A 81 -29.39 15.50 -12.82
N GLY A 82 -29.47 14.27 -12.32
CA GLY A 82 -30.53 13.81 -11.42
C GLY A 82 -30.15 13.45 -9.99
N GLY A 83 -28.86 13.52 -9.63
CA GLY A 83 -28.42 13.03 -8.32
C GLY A 83 -27.03 13.49 -7.94
N ARG A 84 -26.82 14.81 -7.79
CA ARG A 84 -25.55 15.30 -7.23
C ARG A 84 -25.37 14.72 -5.83
N ARG A 85 -24.30 13.94 -5.65
CA ARG A 85 -23.91 13.46 -4.32
C ARG A 85 -23.60 14.66 -3.42
N PRO A 86 -23.99 14.60 -2.13
CA PRO A 86 -23.62 15.64 -1.18
C PRO A 86 -22.11 15.89 -1.17
N VAL A 87 -21.73 17.16 -1.05
CA VAL A 87 -20.31 17.57 -1.00
C VAL A 87 -19.57 16.85 0.10
N GLU A 88 -20.22 16.58 1.24
CA GLU A 88 -19.67 15.85 2.38
C GLU A 88 -19.33 14.39 2.04
N GLU A 89 -20.12 13.73 1.20
CA GLU A 89 -19.83 12.36 0.77
C GLU A 89 -18.61 12.30 -0.15
N ILE A 90 -18.50 13.26 -1.07
CA ILE A 90 -17.34 13.39 -1.97
C ILE A 90 -16.07 13.68 -1.13
N ASP A 91 -16.14 14.57 -0.17
CA ASP A 91 -15.03 14.89 0.75
C ASP A 91 -14.60 13.66 1.56
N ASN A 92 -15.55 12.85 2.01
CA ASN A 92 -15.26 11.61 2.71
C ASN A 92 -14.56 10.57 1.79
N ASP A 93 -14.97 10.47 0.53
CA ASP A 93 -14.29 9.62 -0.45
C ASP A 93 -12.86 10.10 -0.72
N ILE A 94 -12.66 11.42 -0.88
CA ILE A 94 -11.33 12.02 -1.06
C ILE A 94 -10.43 11.73 0.16
N LYS A 95 -10.95 11.88 1.38
CA LYS A 95 -10.20 11.54 2.60
C LYS A 95 -9.85 10.06 2.69
N ALA A 96 -10.73 9.18 2.21
CA ALA A 96 -10.46 7.76 2.17
C ALA A 96 -9.37 7.41 1.14
N ILE A 97 -9.39 8.06 -0.04
CA ILE A 97 -8.33 7.93 -1.05
C ILE A 97 -6.99 8.39 -0.48
N ASP A 98 -6.93 9.53 0.20
CA ASP A 98 -5.70 10.01 0.84
C ASP A 98 -5.11 9.03 1.85
N ARG A 99 -5.97 8.34 2.60
CA ARG A 99 -5.52 7.32 3.54
C ARG A 99 -4.85 6.17 2.79
N LEU A 100 -5.48 5.67 1.73
CA LEU A 100 -4.94 4.59 0.89
C LEU A 100 -3.62 5.00 0.21
N LEU A 101 -3.50 6.26 -0.23
CA LEU A 101 -2.25 6.77 -0.80
C LEU A 101 -1.12 6.81 0.24
N ARG A 102 -1.40 7.21 1.49
CA ARG A 102 -0.41 7.16 2.57
C ARG A 102 0.00 5.73 2.93
N GLU A 103 -0.95 4.81 2.98
CA GLU A 103 -0.68 3.38 3.21
C GLU A 103 0.19 2.80 2.11
N ASN A 104 -0.12 3.09 0.85
CA ASN A 104 0.69 2.65 -0.29
C ASN A 104 2.11 3.21 -0.23
N ARG A 105 2.27 4.48 0.15
CA ARG A 105 3.60 5.06 0.33
C ARG A 105 4.43 4.32 1.37
N ALA A 106 3.84 4.02 2.53
CA ALA A 106 4.53 3.26 3.58
C ALA A 106 4.93 1.85 3.12
N LYS A 107 4.07 1.19 2.32
CA LYS A 107 4.37 -0.12 1.73
C LYS A 107 5.46 -0.06 0.67
N ILE A 108 5.49 0.96 -0.18
CA ILE A 108 6.55 1.18 -1.16
C ILE A 108 7.90 1.41 -0.44
N GLU A 109 7.92 2.16 0.64
CA GLU A 109 9.11 2.34 1.48
C GLU A 109 9.57 1.01 2.13
N SER A 110 8.63 0.15 2.52
CA SER A 110 8.90 -1.22 2.97
C SER A 110 9.53 -2.07 1.86
N LEU A 111 8.95 -2.04 0.66
CA LEU A 111 9.49 -2.74 -0.52
C LEU A 111 10.91 -2.28 -0.87
N GLN A 112 11.20 -0.99 -0.78
CA GLN A 112 12.56 -0.46 -1.02
C GLN A 112 13.58 -1.01 -0.02
N ARG A 113 13.20 -1.10 1.27
CA ARG A 113 14.06 -1.71 2.31
C ARG A 113 14.29 -3.20 2.04
N SER A 114 13.23 -3.93 1.71
CA SER A 114 13.29 -5.36 1.36
C SER A 114 14.14 -5.61 0.12
N ALA A 115 13.99 -4.79 -0.92
CA ALA A 115 14.81 -4.83 -2.12
C ALA A 115 16.30 -4.64 -1.81
N ALA A 116 16.63 -3.67 -0.95
CA ALA A 116 18.01 -3.42 -0.54
C ALA A 116 18.60 -4.63 0.23
N GLN A 117 17.80 -5.31 1.05
CA GLN A 117 18.24 -6.53 1.76
C GLN A 117 18.44 -7.72 0.81
N LEU A 118 17.52 -7.93 -0.15
CA LEU A 118 17.63 -8.97 -1.18
C LEU A 118 18.87 -8.76 -2.06
N ARG A 119 19.16 -7.51 -2.44
CA ARG A 119 20.37 -7.15 -3.18
C ARG A 119 21.65 -7.48 -2.40
N LYS A 120 21.69 -7.16 -1.09
CA LYS A 120 22.81 -7.53 -0.21
C LYS A 120 23.00 -9.04 -0.11
N ALA A 121 21.93 -9.82 -0.26
CA ALA A 121 21.95 -11.27 -0.30
C ALA A 121 22.29 -11.84 -1.70
N ASN A 122 22.80 -11.01 -2.62
CA ASN A 122 23.18 -11.35 -4.00
C ASN A 122 22.01 -11.93 -4.84
N LEU A 123 20.77 -11.51 -4.56
CA LEU A 123 19.63 -11.88 -5.39
C LEU A 123 19.42 -10.83 -6.49
N ARG A 124 19.05 -11.31 -7.69
CA ARG A 124 18.67 -10.41 -8.80
C ARG A 124 17.29 -9.86 -8.54
N ILE A 125 17.19 -8.53 -8.44
CA ILE A 125 15.96 -7.82 -8.10
C ILE A 125 15.56 -6.74 -9.13
N ASP A 126 16.15 -6.78 -10.32
CA ASP A 126 15.90 -5.79 -11.39
C ASP A 126 14.40 -5.60 -11.67
N GLY A 127 13.65 -6.71 -11.69
CA GLY A 127 12.20 -6.69 -11.85
C GLY A 127 11.46 -6.01 -10.69
N LEU A 128 11.89 -6.26 -9.46
CA LEU A 128 11.31 -5.64 -8.26
C LEU A 128 11.59 -4.14 -8.23
N GLU A 129 12.79 -3.71 -8.57
CA GLU A 129 13.16 -2.29 -8.63
C GLU A 129 12.36 -1.53 -9.68
N LYS A 130 12.17 -2.14 -10.85
CA LYS A 130 11.31 -1.58 -11.89
C LYS A 130 9.86 -1.47 -11.42
N MET A 131 9.34 -2.49 -10.76
CA MET A 131 7.99 -2.48 -10.20
C MET A 131 7.83 -1.38 -9.13
N ILE A 132 8.80 -1.22 -8.23
CA ILE A 132 8.82 -0.14 -7.23
C ILE A 132 8.81 1.24 -7.91
N ALA A 133 9.58 1.42 -8.97
CA ALA A 133 9.61 2.67 -9.72
C ALA A 133 8.25 2.97 -10.38
N ASP A 134 7.61 1.96 -10.97
CA ASP A 134 6.27 2.08 -11.56
C ASP A 134 5.20 2.40 -10.51
N MET A 135 5.23 1.76 -9.36
CA MET A 135 4.32 2.04 -8.24
C MET A 135 4.49 3.46 -7.70
N ASN A 136 5.74 3.95 -7.57
CA ASN A 136 6.01 5.33 -7.17
C ASN A 136 5.42 6.34 -8.17
N ARG A 137 5.54 6.07 -9.47
CA ARG A 137 4.96 6.91 -10.53
C ARG A 137 3.44 6.93 -10.43
N GLN A 138 2.79 5.77 -10.34
CA GLN A 138 1.33 5.66 -10.18
C GLN A 138 0.85 6.39 -8.93
N LEU A 139 1.57 6.29 -7.81
CA LEU A 139 1.24 6.99 -6.58
C LEU A 139 1.30 8.51 -6.74
N ALA A 140 2.32 9.02 -7.48
CA ALA A 140 2.45 10.44 -7.77
C ALA A 140 1.32 10.95 -8.68
N GLU A 141 0.96 10.18 -9.71
CA GLU A 141 -0.15 10.47 -10.61
C GLU A 141 -1.47 10.53 -9.83
N LYS A 142 -1.77 9.52 -9.01
CA LYS A 142 -2.98 9.48 -8.18
C LYS A 142 -3.04 10.61 -7.15
N LYS A 143 -1.91 11.00 -6.59
CA LYS A 143 -1.87 12.18 -5.70
C LYS A 143 -2.24 13.47 -6.44
N ALA A 144 -1.75 13.66 -7.65
CA ALA A 144 -2.09 14.83 -8.47
C ALA A 144 -3.60 14.85 -8.84
N GLU A 145 -4.17 13.70 -9.19
CA GLU A 145 -5.62 13.55 -9.45
C GLU A 145 -6.46 13.92 -8.22
N VAL A 146 -6.06 13.49 -7.03
CA VAL A 146 -6.75 13.84 -5.76
C VAL A 146 -6.71 15.35 -5.50
N GLU A 147 -5.60 16.03 -5.77
CA GLU A 147 -5.55 17.49 -5.62
C GLU A 147 -6.50 18.20 -6.61
N GLN A 148 -6.60 17.71 -7.85
CA GLN A 148 -7.57 18.23 -8.82
C GLN A 148 -9.02 18.00 -8.38
N LEU A 149 -9.32 16.83 -7.81
CA LEU A 149 -10.64 16.55 -7.25
C LEU A 149 -11.00 17.49 -6.08
N ARG A 150 -10.04 17.81 -5.23
CA ARG A 150 -10.23 18.78 -4.13
C ARG A 150 -10.54 20.18 -4.64
N GLU A 151 -9.76 20.64 -5.62
CA GLU A 151 -10.01 21.95 -6.23
C GLU A 151 -11.39 22.01 -6.89
N SER A 152 -11.81 20.92 -7.55
CA SER A 152 -13.16 20.82 -8.12
C SER A 152 -14.25 20.83 -7.04
N LEU A 153 -14.02 20.14 -5.91
CA LEU A 153 -14.96 20.11 -4.80
C LEU A 153 -15.16 21.51 -4.19
N VAL A 154 -14.06 22.25 -4.01
CA VAL A 154 -14.14 23.65 -3.50
C VAL A 154 -14.96 24.52 -4.47
N ARG A 155 -14.66 24.45 -5.77
CA ARG A 155 -15.45 25.23 -6.78
C ARG A 155 -16.92 24.86 -6.76
N MET A 156 -17.27 23.58 -6.67
CA MET A 156 -18.67 23.13 -6.57
C MET A 156 -19.35 23.64 -5.29
N GLY A 157 -18.62 23.66 -4.17
CA GLY A 157 -19.11 24.19 -2.91
C GLY A 157 -19.45 25.67 -2.99
N ASP A 158 -18.58 26.47 -3.60
CA ASP A 158 -18.80 27.91 -3.81
C ASP A 158 -19.98 28.16 -4.77
N GLU A 159 -20.10 27.37 -5.84
CA GLU A 159 -21.22 27.45 -6.79
C GLU A 159 -22.57 27.13 -6.09
N VAL A 160 -22.63 26.05 -5.32
CA VAL A 160 -23.85 25.69 -4.56
C VAL A 160 -24.23 26.79 -3.59
N LYS A 161 -23.27 27.40 -2.92
CA LYS A 161 -23.53 28.53 -2.01
C LYS A 161 -24.10 29.73 -2.75
N SER A 162 -23.50 30.12 -3.87
CA SER A 162 -23.97 31.22 -4.72
C SER A 162 -25.38 31.00 -5.24
N LEU A 163 -25.66 29.78 -5.74
CA LEU A 163 -26.99 29.42 -6.23
C LEU A 163 -28.05 29.43 -5.09
N THR A 164 -27.66 28.97 -3.90
CA THR A 164 -28.54 29.00 -2.72
C THR A 164 -28.91 30.42 -2.33
N GLU A 165 -27.94 31.34 -2.36
CA GLU A 165 -28.16 32.78 -2.08
C GLU A 165 -29.07 33.40 -3.18
N GLU A 166 -28.86 33.08 -4.46
CA GLU A 166 -29.68 33.55 -5.56
C GLU A 166 -31.16 33.06 -5.43
N VAL A 167 -31.33 31.76 -5.11
CA VAL A 167 -32.67 31.18 -4.89
C VAL A 167 -33.38 31.87 -3.71
N ALA A 168 -32.66 32.17 -2.64
CA ALA A 168 -33.23 32.89 -1.48
C ALA A 168 -33.71 34.30 -1.87
N VAL A 169 -32.91 35.05 -2.63
CA VAL A 169 -33.28 36.40 -3.12
C VAL A 169 -34.50 36.31 -4.05
N ARG A 170 -34.49 35.39 -5.02
CA ARG A 170 -35.62 35.22 -5.92
C ARG A 170 -36.89 34.76 -5.24
N SER A 171 -36.77 33.92 -4.23
CA SER A 171 -37.94 33.52 -3.41
C SER A 171 -38.57 34.70 -2.67
N ALA A 172 -37.73 35.58 -2.11
CA ALA A 172 -38.21 36.77 -1.47
C ALA A 172 -38.87 37.77 -2.44
N GLU A 173 -38.35 37.92 -3.65
CA GLU A 173 -38.97 38.73 -4.71
C GLU A 173 -40.33 38.18 -5.12
N VAL A 174 -40.44 36.84 -5.30
CA VAL A 174 -41.72 36.18 -5.64
C VAL A 174 -42.75 36.39 -4.52
N GLU A 175 -42.34 36.29 -3.28
CA GLU A 175 -43.22 36.51 -2.12
C GLU A 175 -43.71 37.96 -2.07
N ASN A 176 -42.84 38.95 -2.27
CA ASN A 176 -43.20 40.36 -2.36
C ASN A 176 -44.20 40.66 -3.48
N LEU A 177 -43.91 40.17 -4.70
CA LEU A 177 -44.79 40.35 -5.84
C LEU A 177 -46.13 39.66 -5.66
N SER A 178 -46.20 38.52 -5.01
CA SER A 178 -47.43 37.81 -4.69
C SER A 178 -48.26 38.58 -3.65
N GLY A 179 -47.60 39.21 -2.67
CA GLY A 179 -48.24 40.09 -1.68
C GLY A 179 -48.81 41.35 -2.32
N GLU A 180 -48.04 42.04 -3.17
CA GLU A 180 -48.53 43.22 -3.92
C GLU A 180 -49.73 42.89 -4.81
N LYS A 181 -49.70 41.74 -5.47
CA LYS A 181 -50.81 41.27 -6.31
C LYS A 181 -52.06 41.00 -5.46
N ALA A 182 -51.93 40.39 -4.30
CA ALA A 182 -53.04 40.12 -3.41
C ALA A 182 -53.69 41.44 -2.90
N VAL A 183 -52.85 42.44 -2.53
CA VAL A 183 -53.33 43.76 -2.12
C VAL A 183 -54.06 44.49 -3.28
N SER A 184 -53.53 44.42 -4.50
CA SER A 184 -54.17 45.01 -5.70
C SER A 184 -55.52 44.39 -5.98
N TYR A 185 -55.67 43.08 -5.90
CA TYR A 185 -56.95 42.40 -6.07
C TYR A 185 -57.99 42.76 -4.98
N THR A 186 -57.57 42.92 -3.75
CA THR A 186 -58.48 43.32 -2.69
C THR A 186 -58.96 44.78 -2.85
N HIS A 187 -58.13 45.67 -3.33
CA HIS A 187 -58.46 47.07 -3.63
C HIS A 187 -59.47 47.19 -4.79
N LEU A 188 -59.28 46.40 -5.88
CA LEU A 188 -60.19 46.36 -7.03
C LEU A 188 -61.59 45.80 -6.70
N ARG A 189 -61.73 44.98 -5.65
CA ARG A 189 -62.97 44.36 -5.24
C ARG A 189 -63.76 45.23 -4.24
N ALA A 190 -63.12 46.25 -3.67
CA ALA A 190 -63.70 47.15 -2.72
C ALA A 190 -64.34 48.41 -3.36
N HIS A 191 -64.23 48.62 -4.65
CA HIS A 191 -64.86 49.63 -5.47
C HIS A 191 -65.88 48.98 -6.40
#